data_c126498d957061af21947553940c4796
#
_entry.id   c126498d957061af21947553940c4796
#
_cell.length_a   1.000
_cell.length_b   1.000
_cell.length_c   1.000
_cell.angle_alpha   90.00
_cell.angle_beta   90.00
_cell.angle_gamma   90.00
#
_symmetry.space_group_name_H-M   'P 1'
#
loop_
_entity.id
_entity.type
_entity.pdbx_description
1 polymer ?
#
loop_
_entity_poly.entity_id
_entity_poly.type
_entity_poly.pdbx_seq_one_letter_code
_entity_poly.pdbx_strand_id
1 'polypeptide(L)'
;MGANPFLGVIYHWIGGFASATNFIPFRGIKRWSWEVYWLIQGFAAWIVAPLVLGSIFIPNMFGILHQVYAEDPKSILLALLFGALWGVGGITFGLAIRYLGIALGYAIALGLCAAFGTIVPPIVHGQFLTILGQHSGQIILLGVAVCVIGVAVNGAAGVSKDKEFTPEEKAEAGEKDFSFGKGLGIAVLAGFMSSFFAFGLDAGKPIGMLTKDRLLASGHSDVLQNLPVLVIVLWGGFLTNFIWTSILILKNGSVSQFFGTPGMNPMRAAPTSGDTLADFDPEDPQYSERLSGTTLTLNYIFAAMAGVIWYFQFFFYSMGTTKMGKYDFSSWTLHMASIIIFATLWGIFLKEWKGTSSRTKILVASGLLLLIGSTVIVGYGNYISSVLKK
;
A
#
# COMPACT_ATOMS: atom_id res chain seq x y z
N MET A 1 25.29 -0.81 11.70
CA MET A 1 24.67 -1.62 12.79
C MET A 1 24.33 -2.99 12.25
N GLY A 2 24.46 -4.07 13.07
CA GLY A 2 24.15 -5.44 12.64
C GLY A 2 22.65 -5.66 12.35
N ALA A 3 22.33 -6.81 11.72
CA ALA A 3 20.96 -7.24 11.54
C ALA A 3 20.25 -7.37 12.90
N ASN A 4 19.02 -6.90 12.97
CA ASN A 4 18.13 -7.05 14.13
C ASN A 4 16.71 -7.34 13.61
N PRO A 5 16.41 -8.61 13.27
CA PRO A 5 15.14 -8.98 12.65
C PRO A 5 13.91 -8.66 13.51
N PHE A 6 14.04 -8.71 14.84
CA PHE A 6 12.95 -8.32 15.73
C PHE A 6 12.57 -6.83 15.54
N LEU A 7 13.56 -5.94 15.53
CA LEU A 7 13.34 -4.52 15.24
C LEU A 7 12.81 -4.32 13.81
N GLY A 8 13.29 -5.13 12.85
CA GLY A 8 12.77 -5.14 11.48
C GLY A 8 11.28 -5.44 11.42
N VAL A 9 10.81 -6.47 12.14
CA VAL A 9 9.37 -6.81 12.24
C VAL A 9 8.58 -5.66 12.86
N ILE A 10 9.10 -5.03 13.92
CA ILE A 10 8.42 -3.86 14.55
C ILE A 10 8.27 -2.72 13.54
N TYR A 11 9.30 -2.38 12.78
CA TYR A 11 9.20 -1.34 11.75
C TYR A 11 8.15 -1.69 10.69
N HIS A 12 8.09 -2.94 10.23
CA HIS A 12 7.06 -3.38 9.28
C HIS A 12 5.65 -3.27 9.87
N TRP A 13 5.48 -3.56 11.16
CA TRP A 13 4.20 -3.42 11.84
C TRP A 13 3.78 -1.95 11.96
N ILE A 14 4.69 -1.05 12.31
CA ILE A 14 4.41 0.39 12.35
C ILE A 14 4.03 0.88 10.95
N GLY A 15 4.75 0.45 9.91
CA GLY A 15 4.43 0.76 8.53
C GLY A 15 3.07 0.22 8.10
N GLY A 16 2.74 -1.02 8.47
CA GLY A 16 1.43 -1.62 8.22
C GLY A 16 0.29 -0.88 8.91
N PHE A 17 0.50 -0.46 10.16
CA PHE A 17 -0.45 0.38 10.89
C PHE A 17 -0.67 1.73 10.20
N ALA A 18 0.39 2.40 9.77
CA ALA A 18 0.29 3.65 9.01
C ALA A 18 -0.50 3.45 7.72
N SER A 19 -0.19 2.39 6.96
CA SER A 19 -0.92 2.04 5.74
C SER A 19 -2.41 1.82 6.00
N ALA A 20 -2.78 1.06 7.02
CA ALA A 20 -4.17 0.79 7.36
C ALA A 20 -4.92 2.03 7.88
N THR A 21 -4.19 2.98 8.49
CA THR A 21 -4.78 4.18 9.12
C THR A 21 -5.03 5.31 8.13
N ASN A 22 -4.40 5.30 6.95
CA ASN A 22 -4.49 6.41 5.99
C ASN A 22 -5.92 6.72 5.53
N PHE A 23 -6.83 5.75 5.58
CA PHE A 23 -8.24 5.92 5.19
C PHE A 23 -9.07 6.67 6.23
N ILE A 24 -8.58 6.78 7.48
CA ILE A 24 -9.33 7.45 8.55
C ILE A 24 -9.54 8.95 8.27
N PRO A 25 -8.53 9.73 7.84
CA PRO A 25 -8.76 11.13 7.51
C PRO A 25 -9.76 11.36 6.38
N PHE A 26 -9.93 10.43 5.44
CA PHE A 26 -10.92 10.56 4.37
C PHE A 26 -12.35 10.70 4.88
N ARG A 27 -12.64 10.17 6.07
CA ARG A 27 -13.95 10.33 6.72
C ARG A 27 -14.29 11.79 7.03
N GLY A 28 -13.31 12.68 7.10
CA GLY A 28 -13.52 14.10 7.30
C GLY A 28 -13.75 14.90 6.01
N ILE A 29 -13.52 14.30 4.84
CA ILE A 29 -13.68 14.95 3.54
C ILE A 29 -15.15 15.02 3.18
N LYS A 30 -15.63 16.21 2.74
CA LYS A 30 -17.02 16.43 2.41
C LYS A 30 -17.17 16.84 0.95
N ARG A 31 -18.12 16.22 0.25
CA ARG A 31 -18.60 16.58 -1.10
C ARG A 31 -17.51 16.64 -2.19
N TRP A 32 -16.37 16.01 -1.99
CA TRP A 32 -15.36 15.78 -3.01
C TRP A 32 -15.50 14.38 -3.59
N SER A 33 -15.41 14.25 -4.89
CA SER A 33 -15.26 12.95 -5.55
C SER A 33 -13.92 12.32 -5.19
N TRP A 34 -13.87 10.98 -5.20
CA TRP A 34 -12.68 10.25 -4.75
C TRP A 34 -11.43 10.59 -5.56
N GLU A 35 -11.54 10.83 -6.86
CA GLU A 35 -10.42 11.19 -7.72
C GLU A 35 -9.77 12.53 -7.33
N VAL A 36 -10.54 13.46 -6.76
CA VAL A 36 -10.05 14.77 -6.31
C VAL A 36 -9.21 14.61 -5.05
N TYR A 37 -9.77 13.99 -3.99
CA TYR A 37 -8.98 13.81 -2.76
C TYR A 37 -7.85 12.80 -2.93
N TRP A 38 -8.01 11.79 -3.80
CA TRP A 38 -6.96 10.84 -4.12
C TRP A 38 -5.77 11.49 -4.80
N LEU A 39 -6.00 12.47 -5.70
CA LEU A 39 -4.91 13.22 -6.32
C LEU A 39 -4.14 14.06 -5.29
N ILE A 40 -4.84 14.76 -4.39
CA ILE A 40 -4.20 15.56 -3.31
C ILE A 40 -3.42 14.65 -2.35
N GLN A 41 -4.02 13.54 -1.94
CA GLN A 41 -3.38 12.52 -1.13
C GLN A 41 -2.13 11.97 -1.82
N GLY A 42 -2.23 11.63 -3.10
CA GLY A 42 -1.10 11.11 -3.89
C GLY A 42 0.03 12.13 -4.02
N PHE A 43 -0.29 13.41 -4.25
CA PHE A 43 0.71 14.47 -4.27
C PHE A 43 1.44 14.61 -2.93
N ALA A 44 0.72 14.58 -1.82
CA ALA A 44 1.31 14.62 -0.49
C ALA A 44 2.16 13.37 -0.19
N ALA A 45 1.67 12.18 -0.56
CA ALA A 45 2.30 10.89 -0.25
C ALA A 45 3.53 10.59 -1.10
N TRP A 46 3.49 10.92 -2.40
CA TRP A 46 4.47 10.44 -3.37
C TRP A 46 5.45 11.52 -3.83
N ILE A 47 5.11 12.80 -3.62
CA ILE A 47 5.97 13.93 -3.96
C ILE A 47 6.44 14.66 -2.71
N VAL A 48 5.51 15.22 -1.92
CA VAL A 48 5.88 16.13 -0.83
C VAL A 48 6.56 15.39 0.31
N ALA A 49 5.94 14.35 0.86
CA ALA A 49 6.47 13.64 2.02
C ALA A 49 7.86 13.01 1.77
N PRO A 50 8.10 12.27 0.66
CA PRO A 50 9.43 11.70 0.40
C PRO A 50 10.49 12.77 0.16
N LEU A 51 10.16 13.87 -0.52
CA LEU A 51 11.11 14.97 -0.71
C LEU A 51 11.46 15.67 0.60
N VAL A 52 10.46 16.02 1.39
CA VAL A 52 10.68 16.75 2.66
C VAL A 52 11.45 15.88 3.63
N LEU A 53 10.98 14.65 3.89
CA LEU A 53 11.65 13.77 4.86
C LEU A 53 13.00 13.29 4.35
N GLY A 54 13.13 12.99 3.05
CA GLY A 54 14.41 12.65 2.45
C GLY A 54 15.42 13.81 2.60
N SER A 55 15.01 15.06 2.35
CA SER A 55 15.90 16.23 2.48
C SER A 55 16.28 16.56 3.93
N ILE A 56 15.37 16.29 4.88
CA ILE A 56 15.64 16.50 6.32
C ILE A 56 16.64 15.47 6.85
N PHE A 57 16.45 14.19 6.49
CA PHE A 57 17.21 13.10 7.10
C PHE A 57 18.44 12.67 6.32
N ILE A 58 18.54 13.00 5.03
CA ILE A 58 19.69 12.61 4.18
C ILE A 58 20.45 13.84 3.77
N PRO A 59 21.63 14.07 4.35
CA PRO A 59 22.49 15.18 3.95
C PRO A 59 22.84 15.10 2.46
N ASN A 60 22.65 16.20 1.74
CA ASN A 60 22.93 16.29 0.29
C ASN A 60 22.24 15.21 -0.55
N MET A 61 20.96 14.90 -0.25
CA MET A 61 20.19 13.86 -0.95
C MET A 61 20.21 14.04 -2.48
N PHE A 62 20.03 15.26 -2.97
CA PHE A 62 20.04 15.54 -4.40
C PHE A 62 21.42 15.33 -5.04
N GLY A 63 22.50 15.63 -4.31
CA GLY A 63 23.86 15.33 -4.75
C GLY A 63 24.11 13.83 -4.88
N ILE A 64 23.57 13.02 -3.97
CA ILE A 64 23.61 11.54 -4.05
C ILE A 64 22.86 11.06 -5.31
N LEU A 65 21.64 11.54 -5.53
CA LEU A 65 20.83 11.16 -6.71
C LEU A 65 21.52 11.58 -8.01
N HIS A 66 22.11 12.79 -8.06
CA HIS A 66 22.85 13.27 -9.21
C HIS A 66 24.11 12.42 -9.48
N GLN A 67 24.87 12.07 -8.44
CA GLN A 67 26.04 11.22 -8.58
C GLN A 67 25.67 9.84 -9.14
N VAL A 68 24.64 9.18 -8.57
CA VAL A 68 24.20 7.88 -9.09
C VAL A 68 23.69 8.01 -10.53
N TYR A 69 22.97 9.08 -10.86
CA TYR A 69 22.51 9.29 -12.24
C TYR A 69 23.68 9.45 -13.22
N ALA A 70 24.76 10.09 -12.81
CA ALA A 70 25.96 10.25 -13.65
C ALA A 70 26.76 8.95 -13.82
N GLU A 71 26.85 8.12 -12.79
CA GLU A 71 27.63 6.88 -12.75
C GLU A 71 26.84 5.66 -13.23
N ASP A 72 25.57 5.54 -12.83
CA ASP A 72 24.64 4.44 -13.16
C ASP A 72 23.21 4.96 -13.40
N PRO A 73 22.94 5.63 -14.51
CA PRO A 73 21.62 6.15 -14.84
C PRO A 73 20.56 5.05 -14.94
N LYS A 74 20.97 3.81 -15.24
CA LYS A 74 20.07 2.67 -15.37
C LYS A 74 19.35 2.36 -14.05
N SER A 75 20.03 2.44 -12.92
CA SER A 75 19.42 2.23 -11.60
C SER A 75 18.28 3.21 -11.33
N ILE A 76 18.48 4.50 -11.62
CA ILE A 76 17.44 5.53 -11.42
C ILE A 76 16.28 5.32 -12.39
N LEU A 77 16.56 5.09 -13.67
CA LEU A 77 15.53 4.90 -14.70
C LEU A 77 14.70 3.63 -14.44
N LEU A 78 15.33 2.53 -14.02
CA LEU A 78 14.60 1.31 -13.67
C LEU A 78 13.79 1.48 -12.39
N ALA A 79 14.31 2.15 -11.37
CA ALA A 79 13.55 2.44 -10.14
C ALA A 79 12.30 3.29 -10.46
N LEU A 80 12.43 4.31 -11.32
CA LEU A 80 11.32 5.14 -11.78
C LEU A 80 10.31 4.32 -12.62
N LEU A 81 10.79 3.50 -13.56
CA LEU A 81 9.95 2.66 -14.42
C LEU A 81 9.16 1.64 -13.57
N PHE A 82 9.83 0.94 -12.66
CA PHE A 82 9.16 -0.02 -11.79
C PHE A 82 8.18 0.66 -10.84
N GLY A 83 8.48 1.87 -10.40
CA GLY A 83 7.51 2.72 -9.70
C GLY A 83 6.27 3.03 -10.54
N ALA A 84 6.43 3.36 -11.82
CA ALA A 84 5.33 3.62 -12.75
C ALA A 84 4.48 2.35 -13.00
N LEU A 85 5.12 1.19 -13.16
CA LEU A 85 4.42 -0.11 -13.29
C LEU A 85 3.66 -0.47 -12.02
N TRP A 86 4.24 -0.21 -10.82
CA TRP A 86 3.53 -0.34 -9.56
C TRP A 86 2.29 0.56 -9.49
N GLY A 87 2.37 1.80 -10.02
CA GLY A 87 1.23 2.70 -10.14
C GLY A 87 0.08 2.12 -10.97
N VAL A 88 0.39 1.38 -12.06
CA VAL A 88 -0.60 0.61 -12.83
C VAL A 88 -1.26 -0.47 -11.97
N GLY A 89 -0.48 -1.11 -11.07
CA GLY A 89 -0.99 -2.07 -10.08
C GLY A 89 -2.09 -1.48 -9.21
N GLY A 90 -1.90 -0.25 -8.70
CA GLY A 90 -2.92 0.45 -7.90
C GLY A 90 -4.22 0.72 -8.66
N ILE A 91 -4.13 1.11 -9.95
CA ILE A 91 -5.30 1.35 -10.80
C ILE A 91 -6.05 0.05 -11.09
N THR A 92 -5.32 -1.01 -11.48
CA THR A 92 -5.92 -2.32 -11.78
C THR A 92 -6.48 -2.99 -10.54
N PHE A 93 -5.92 -2.72 -9.37
CA PHE A 93 -6.46 -3.16 -8.08
C PHE A 93 -7.89 -2.60 -7.84
N GLY A 94 -8.11 -1.32 -8.08
CA GLY A 94 -9.45 -0.73 -8.00
C GLY A 94 -10.45 -1.38 -8.96
N LEU A 95 -10.01 -1.72 -10.19
CA LEU A 95 -10.83 -2.45 -11.16
C LEU A 95 -11.12 -3.90 -10.72
N ALA A 96 -10.15 -4.58 -10.09
CA ALA A 96 -10.35 -5.93 -9.56
C ALA A 96 -11.45 -5.94 -8.49
N ILE A 97 -11.45 -4.96 -7.59
CA ILE A 97 -12.50 -4.78 -6.57
C ILE A 97 -13.86 -4.58 -7.23
N ARG A 98 -13.94 -3.76 -8.28
CA ARG A 98 -15.20 -3.50 -8.98
C ARG A 98 -15.82 -4.77 -9.59
N TYR A 99 -15.00 -5.68 -10.14
CA TYR A 99 -15.48 -6.92 -10.80
C TYR A 99 -15.63 -8.10 -9.86
N LEU A 100 -14.87 -8.19 -8.76
CA LEU A 100 -14.87 -9.34 -7.85
C LEU A 100 -15.53 -9.04 -6.50
N GLY A 101 -15.86 -7.76 -6.24
CA GLY A 101 -16.17 -7.31 -4.90
C GLY A 101 -14.90 -7.05 -4.08
N ILE A 102 -15.08 -6.31 -2.99
CA ILE A 102 -13.96 -5.86 -2.15
C ILE A 102 -13.14 -7.06 -1.64
N ALA A 103 -13.82 -8.03 -1.04
CA ALA A 103 -13.18 -9.14 -0.36
C ALA A 103 -12.32 -10.02 -1.26
N LEU A 104 -12.87 -10.47 -2.38
CA LEU A 104 -12.17 -11.39 -3.29
C LEU A 104 -11.10 -10.64 -4.10
N GLY A 105 -11.38 -9.40 -4.52
CA GLY A 105 -10.42 -8.52 -5.18
C GLY A 105 -9.19 -8.27 -4.31
N TYR A 106 -9.38 -7.93 -3.05
CA TYR A 106 -8.29 -7.77 -2.07
C TYR A 106 -7.50 -9.07 -1.85
N ALA A 107 -8.19 -10.18 -1.60
CA ALA A 107 -7.52 -11.44 -1.32
C ALA A 107 -6.61 -11.88 -2.46
N ILE A 108 -7.10 -11.85 -3.70
CA ILE A 108 -6.31 -12.29 -4.85
C ILE A 108 -5.19 -11.31 -5.15
N ALA A 109 -5.48 -10.03 -5.25
CA ALA A 109 -4.47 -9.04 -5.63
C ALA A 109 -3.37 -8.87 -4.58
N LEU A 110 -3.71 -8.74 -3.28
CA LEU A 110 -2.72 -8.61 -2.21
C LEU A 110 -1.97 -9.91 -1.94
N GLY A 111 -2.64 -11.07 -2.04
CA GLY A 111 -1.99 -12.37 -1.90
C GLY A 111 -0.94 -12.58 -2.98
N LEU A 112 -1.29 -12.30 -4.25
CA LEU A 112 -0.34 -12.39 -5.36
C LEU A 112 0.75 -11.32 -5.27
N CYS A 113 0.41 -10.09 -4.85
CA CYS A 113 1.40 -9.03 -4.61
C CYS A 113 2.42 -9.46 -3.56
N ALA A 114 1.98 -10.03 -2.45
CA ALA A 114 2.87 -10.54 -1.39
C ALA A 114 3.76 -11.67 -1.91
N ALA A 115 3.19 -12.63 -2.63
CA ALA A 115 3.92 -13.77 -3.18
C ALA A 115 4.95 -13.33 -4.25
N PHE A 116 4.52 -12.59 -5.27
CA PHE A 116 5.40 -12.17 -6.35
C PHE A 116 6.50 -11.21 -5.88
N GLY A 117 6.16 -10.22 -5.07
CA GLY A 117 7.14 -9.25 -4.57
C GLY A 117 8.19 -9.88 -3.63
N THR A 118 7.87 -11.03 -3.02
CA THR A 118 8.81 -11.74 -2.15
C THR A 118 9.62 -12.81 -2.89
N ILE A 119 8.99 -13.60 -3.77
CA ILE A 119 9.62 -14.79 -4.36
C ILE A 119 10.37 -14.45 -5.65
N VAL A 120 9.85 -13.51 -6.47
CA VAL A 120 10.43 -13.27 -7.79
C VAL A 120 11.82 -12.62 -7.73
N PRO A 121 12.13 -11.61 -6.86
CA PRO A 121 13.48 -11.08 -6.78
C PRO A 121 14.56 -12.14 -6.53
N PRO A 122 14.46 -13.05 -5.54
CA PRO A 122 15.41 -14.14 -5.38
C PRO A 122 15.53 -15.07 -6.59
N ILE A 123 14.45 -15.30 -7.34
CA ILE A 123 14.49 -16.12 -8.57
C ILE A 123 15.30 -15.40 -9.64
N VAL A 124 15.02 -14.12 -9.89
CA VAL A 124 15.73 -13.30 -10.90
C VAL A 124 17.23 -13.22 -10.59
N HIS A 125 17.59 -13.12 -9.32
CA HIS A 125 19.01 -13.12 -8.88
C HIS A 125 19.64 -14.52 -8.77
N GLY A 126 18.95 -15.59 -9.15
CA GLY A 126 19.47 -16.97 -9.06
C GLY A 126 19.70 -17.48 -7.64
N GLN A 127 19.13 -16.82 -6.63
CA GLN A 127 19.34 -17.11 -5.20
C GLN A 127 18.31 -18.08 -4.62
N PHE A 128 17.21 -18.33 -5.33
CA PHE A 128 16.07 -19.07 -4.80
C PHE A 128 16.44 -20.49 -4.35
N LEU A 129 17.19 -21.24 -5.14
CA LEU A 129 17.63 -22.60 -4.76
C LEU A 129 18.57 -22.60 -3.56
N THR A 130 19.42 -21.58 -3.44
CA THR A 130 20.29 -21.40 -2.26
C THR A 130 19.47 -21.14 -1.00
N ILE A 131 18.40 -20.30 -1.11
CA ILE A 131 17.47 -20.03 -0.02
C ILE A 131 16.74 -21.32 0.38
N LEU A 132 16.23 -22.06 -0.60
CA LEU A 132 15.51 -23.32 -0.38
C LEU A 132 16.42 -24.40 0.27
N GLY A 133 17.70 -24.41 -0.03
CA GLY A 133 18.68 -25.31 0.56
C GLY A 133 19.10 -24.97 2.00
N GLN A 134 18.74 -23.81 2.52
CA GLN A 134 19.10 -23.35 3.86
C GLN A 134 17.93 -23.46 4.83
N HIS A 135 18.14 -24.01 6.02
CA HIS A 135 17.10 -24.19 7.03
C HIS A 135 16.37 -22.87 7.37
N SER A 136 17.12 -21.78 7.56
CA SER A 136 16.53 -20.45 7.79
C SER A 136 15.71 -19.95 6.59
N GLY A 137 16.15 -20.24 5.37
CA GLY A 137 15.42 -19.91 4.15
C GLY A 137 14.10 -20.70 4.04
N GLN A 138 14.11 -21.98 4.37
CA GLN A 138 12.89 -22.83 4.40
C GLN A 138 11.86 -22.31 5.39
N ILE A 139 12.30 -21.87 6.58
CA ILE A 139 11.40 -21.27 7.58
C ILE A 139 10.78 -19.98 7.04
N ILE A 140 11.57 -19.12 6.37
CA ILE A 140 11.05 -17.89 5.76
C ILE A 140 10.02 -18.22 4.67
N LEU A 141 10.31 -19.15 3.78
CA LEU A 141 9.39 -19.57 2.73
C LEU A 141 8.10 -20.19 3.29
N LEU A 142 8.20 -20.95 4.40
CA LEU A 142 7.03 -21.41 5.14
C LEU A 142 6.18 -20.22 5.64
N GLY A 143 6.83 -19.21 6.22
CA GLY A 143 6.15 -17.99 6.68
C GLY A 143 5.46 -17.25 5.53
N VAL A 144 6.08 -17.18 4.34
CA VAL A 144 5.45 -16.62 3.12
C VAL A 144 4.23 -17.43 2.73
N ALA A 145 4.30 -18.76 2.72
CA ALA A 145 3.16 -19.62 2.41
C ALA A 145 2.01 -19.43 3.40
N VAL A 146 2.32 -19.37 4.71
CA VAL A 146 1.32 -19.09 5.76
C VAL A 146 0.70 -17.70 5.58
N CYS A 147 1.47 -16.69 5.16
CA CYS A 147 0.94 -15.37 4.83
C CYS A 147 -0.09 -15.44 3.70
N VAL A 148 0.23 -16.09 2.59
CA VAL A 148 -0.67 -16.23 1.43
C VAL A 148 -1.97 -16.95 1.84
N ILE A 149 -1.87 -18.01 2.65
CA ILE A 149 -3.05 -18.70 3.21
C ILE A 149 -3.85 -17.76 4.11
N GLY A 150 -3.20 -16.99 4.97
CA GLY A 150 -3.85 -16.01 5.84
C GLY A 150 -4.60 -14.94 5.05
N VAL A 151 -4.01 -14.44 3.96
CA VAL A 151 -4.67 -13.50 3.03
C VAL A 151 -5.89 -14.15 2.38
N ALA A 152 -5.77 -15.39 1.91
CA ALA A 152 -6.90 -16.12 1.31
C ALA A 152 -8.05 -16.35 2.31
N VAL A 153 -7.74 -16.67 3.57
CA VAL A 153 -8.75 -16.85 4.64
C VAL A 153 -9.43 -15.53 4.97
N ASN A 154 -8.69 -14.41 5.04
CA ASN A 154 -9.31 -13.08 5.21
C ASN A 154 -10.20 -12.71 4.00
N GLY A 155 -9.78 -13.03 2.79
CA GLY A 155 -10.61 -12.88 1.60
C GLY A 155 -11.89 -13.71 1.67
N ALA A 156 -11.81 -14.97 2.14
CA ALA A 156 -12.98 -15.82 2.37
C ALA A 156 -13.92 -15.25 3.44
N ALA A 157 -13.38 -14.59 4.48
CA ALA A 157 -14.18 -13.88 5.49
C ALA A 157 -14.99 -12.75 4.85
N GLY A 158 -14.37 -11.95 3.98
CA GLY A 158 -15.05 -10.89 3.27
C GLY A 158 -16.11 -11.43 2.31
N VAL A 159 -15.82 -12.49 1.52
CA VAL A 159 -16.82 -13.17 0.67
C VAL A 159 -17.99 -13.73 1.51
N SER A 160 -17.70 -14.26 2.72
CA SER A 160 -18.73 -14.72 3.64
C SER A 160 -19.62 -13.57 4.11
N LYS A 161 -19.02 -12.43 4.45
CA LYS A 161 -19.75 -11.20 4.81
C LYS A 161 -20.61 -10.71 3.65
N ASP A 162 -20.05 -10.61 2.44
CA ASP A 162 -20.77 -10.14 1.25
C ASP A 162 -21.99 -10.99 0.92
N LYS A 163 -21.96 -12.30 1.21
CA LYS A 163 -23.11 -13.21 1.03
C LYS A 163 -24.24 -12.98 2.04
N GLU A 164 -23.95 -12.29 3.12
CA GLU A 164 -24.92 -11.96 4.17
C GLU A 164 -25.68 -10.66 3.85
N PHE A 165 -25.24 -9.88 2.84
CA PHE A 165 -25.93 -8.70 2.36
C PHE A 165 -27.00 -9.05 1.30
N THR A 166 -28.10 -8.29 1.31
CA THR A 166 -29.15 -8.38 0.30
C THR A 166 -28.66 -7.85 -1.05
N PRO A 167 -29.32 -8.21 -2.18
CA PRO A 167 -28.99 -7.62 -3.48
C PRO A 167 -29.11 -6.10 -3.52
N GLU A 168 -30.07 -5.54 -2.77
CA GLU A 168 -30.25 -4.09 -2.61
C GLU A 168 -29.08 -3.44 -1.91
N GLU A 169 -28.64 -3.99 -0.78
CA GLU A 169 -27.47 -3.53 -0.04
C GLU A 169 -26.18 -3.62 -0.88
N LYS A 170 -26.04 -4.65 -1.73
CA LYS A 170 -24.93 -4.78 -2.68
C LYS A 170 -24.97 -3.75 -3.80
N ALA A 171 -26.12 -3.46 -4.34
CA ALA A 171 -26.31 -2.43 -5.37
C ALA A 171 -25.97 -1.04 -4.82
N GLU A 172 -26.32 -0.77 -3.57
CA GLU A 172 -25.95 0.46 -2.84
C GLU A 172 -24.43 0.54 -2.59
N ALA A 173 -23.77 -0.59 -2.33
CA ALA A 173 -22.32 -0.68 -2.19
C ALA A 173 -21.52 -0.57 -3.52
N GLY A 174 -22.22 -0.40 -4.66
CA GLY A 174 -21.58 -0.16 -5.97
C GLY A 174 -21.16 -1.41 -6.74
N GLU A 175 -21.58 -2.62 -6.34
CA GLU A 175 -21.29 -3.88 -7.03
C GLU A 175 -22.15 -4.10 -8.28
N LYS A 176 -22.08 -3.15 -9.23
CA LYS A 176 -22.95 -3.17 -10.42
C LYS A 176 -22.52 -4.14 -11.53
N ASP A 177 -21.25 -4.58 -11.56
CA ASP A 177 -20.66 -5.24 -12.72
C ASP A 177 -19.91 -6.54 -12.37
N PHE A 178 -20.45 -7.38 -11.48
CA PHE A 178 -19.76 -8.62 -11.11
C PHE A 178 -19.43 -9.50 -12.34
N SER A 179 -18.16 -9.81 -12.54
CA SER A 179 -17.67 -10.72 -13.58
C SER A 179 -16.42 -11.46 -13.11
N PHE A 180 -16.60 -12.70 -12.66
CA PHE A 180 -15.51 -13.48 -12.07
C PHE A 180 -14.31 -13.65 -13.01
N GLY A 181 -14.52 -14.03 -14.28
CA GLY A 181 -13.42 -14.26 -15.23
C GLY A 181 -12.60 -13.00 -15.53
N LYS A 182 -13.28 -11.88 -15.80
CA LYS A 182 -12.60 -10.59 -16.02
C LYS A 182 -11.92 -10.11 -14.75
N GLY A 183 -12.62 -10.19 -13.63
CA GLY A 183 -12.11 -9.76 -12.34
C GLY A 183 -10.89 -10.55 -11.89
N LEU A 184 -10.88 -11.88 -12.09
CA LEU A 184 -9.72 -12.73 -11.78
C LEU A 184 -8.49 -12.32 -12.59
N GLY A 185 -8.63 -12.15 -13.92
CA GLY A 185 -7.53 -11.72 -14.78
C GLY A 185 -6.97 -10.36 -14.36
N ILE A 186 -7.85 -9.40 -14.04
CA ILE A 186 -7.44 -8.06 -13.56
C ILE A 186 -6.79 -8.13 -12.17
N ALA A 187 -7.29 -8.97 -11.26
CA ALA A 187 -6.69 -9.13 -9.93
C ALA A 187 -5.29 -9.77 -9.99
N VAL A 188 -5.10 -10.74 -10.89
CA VAL A 188 -3.76 -11.32 -11.16
C VAL A 188 -2.82 -10.26 -11.70
N LEU A 189 -3.26 -9.46 -12.68
CA LEU A 189 -2.49 -8.35 -13.23
C LEU A 189 -2.17 -7.31 -12.13
N ALA A 190 -3.16 -6.96 -11.31
CA ALA A 190 -2.98 -6.02 -10.20
C ALA A 190 -1.93 -6.51 -9.20
N GLY A 191 -1.99 -7.78 -8.78
CA GLY A 191 -1.02 -8.36 -7.87
C GLY A 191 0.39 -8.40 -8.46
N PHE A 192 0.52 -8.78 -9.73
CA PHE A 192 1.80 -8.78 -10.43
C PHE A 192 2.37 -7.35 -10.57
N MET A 193 1.57 -6.40 -11.07
CA MET A 193 2.01 -5.00 -11.23
C MET A 193 2.33 -4.36 -9.88
N SER A 194 1.58 -4.65 -8.83
CA SER A 194 1.84 -4.13 -7.49
C SER A 194 3.17 -4.63 -6.92
N SER A 195 3.66 -5.80 -7.33
CA SER A 195 4.96 -6.33 -6.90
C SER A 195 6.15 -5.53 -7.45
N PHE A 196 5.96 -4.74 -8.51
CA PHE A 196 7.03 -3.91 -9.09
C PHE A 196 7.57 -2.86 -8.12
N PHE A 197 6.87 -2.54 -7.04
CA PHE A 197 7.45 -1.72 -5.98
C PHE A 197 8.73 -2.35 -5.40
N ALA A 198 8.69 -3.65 -5.11
CA ALA A 198 9.87 -4.38 -4.61
C ALA A 198 11.01 -4.39 -5.64
N PHE A 199 10.69 -4.54 -6.94
CA PHE A 199 11.69 -4.44 -8.01
C PHE A 199 12.26 -3.03 -8.15
N GLY A 200 11.45 -1.98 -7.92
CA GLY A 200 11.91 -0.60 -7.90
C GLY A 200 12.94 -0.34 -6.80
N LEU A 201 12.70 -0.87 -5.61
CA LEU A 201 13.65 -0.79 -4.50
C LEU A 201 14.92 -1.60 -4.80
N ASP A 202 14.80 -2.77 -5.41
CA ASP A 202 15.94 -3.60 -5.80
C ASP A 202 16.80 -2.91 -6.86
N ALA A 203 16.20 -2.36 -7.90
CA ALA A 203 16.89 -1.56 -8.93
C ALA A 203 17.57 -0.31 -8.34
N GLY A 204 16.99 0.29 -7.31
CA GLY A 204 17.53 1.44 -6.59
C GLY A 204 18.62 1.12 -5.56
N LYS A 205 19.05 -0.13 -5.40
CA LYS A 205 20.12 -0.51 -4.44
C LYS A 205 21.39 0.32 -4.56
N PRO A 206 21.92 0.68 -5.74
CA PRO A 206 23.09 1.55 -5.84
C PRO A 206 22.88 2.91 -5.16
N ILE A 207 21.67 3.50 -5.25
CA ILE A 207 21.33 4.74 -4.55
C ILE A 207 21.40 4.52 -3.03
N GLY A 208 20.79 3.44 -2.55
CA GLY A 208 20.79 3.08 -1.12
C GLY A 208 22.20 2.81 -0.57
N MET A 209 23.05 2.15 -1.35
CA MET A 209 24.45 1.86 -0.97
C MET A 209 25.27 3.14 -0.85
N LEU A 210 25.24 4.04 -1.84
CA LEU A 210 25.93 5.32 -1.76
C LEU A 210 25.40 6.17 -0.60
N THR A 211 24.08 6.17 -0.36
CA THR A 211 23.49 6.87 0.77
C THR A 211 24.00 6.32 2.10
N LYS A 212 24.05 4.99 2.24
CA LYS A 212 24.60 4.32 3.42
C LYS A 212 26.05 4.77 3.70
N ASP A 213 26.92 4.74 2.70
CA ASP A 213 28.31 5.11 2.84
C ASP A 213 28.46 6.57 3.29
N ARG A 214 27.65 7.47 2.73
CA ARG A 214 27.61 8.89 3.12
C ARG A 214 27.11 9.07 4.56
N LEU A 215 26.05 8.35 4.96
CA LEU A 215 25.52 8.41 6.33
C LEU A 215 26.54 7.92 7.34
N LEU A 216 27.18 6.78 7.09
CA LEU A 216 28.18 6.21 7.98
C LEU A 216 29.43 7.10 8.08
N ALA A 217 29.89 7.68 6.97
CA ALA A 217 31.01 8.63 6.95
C ALA A 217 30.72 9.90 7.75
N SER A 218 29.43 10.29 7.87
CA SER A 218 28.99 11.45 8.66
C SER A 218 28.60 11.09 10.11
N GLY A 219 28.86 9.85 10.55
CA GLY A 219 28.53 9.38 11.91
C GLY A 219 27.05 9.08 12.14
N HIS A 220 26.23 9.03 11.07
CA HIS A 220 24.80 8.73 11.17
C HIS A 220 24.52 7.23 10.99
N SER A 221 23.34 6.81 11.44
CA SER A 221 22.87 5.43 11.24
C SER A 221 22.47 5.19 9.78
N ASP A 222 22.71 3.96 9.28
CA ASP A 222 22.33 3.50 7.95
C ASP A 222 20.83 3.16 7.78
N VAL A 223 20.04 3.29 8.85
CA VAL A 223 18.63 2.85 8.87
C VAL A 223 17.74 3.59 7.86
N LEU A 224 18.12 4.80 7.48
CA LEU A 224 17.38 5.64 6.53
C LEU A 224 17.98 5.64 5.11
N GLN A 225 18.95 4.75 4.84
CA GLN A 225 19.66 4.70 3.56
C GLN A 225 18.78 4.60 2.31
N ASN A 226 17.56 4.05 2.43
CA ASN A 226 16.67 3.83 1.29
C ASN A 226 15.71 5.02 1.03
N LEU A 227 15.76 6.11 1.81
CA LEU A 227 14.86 7.25 1.57
C LEU A 227 15.03 7.88 0.18
N PRO A 228 16.24 8.08 -0.37
CA PRO A 228 16.38 8.58 -1.74
C PRO A 228 15.87 7.61 -2.81
N VAL A 229 15.93 6.30 -2.55
CA VAL A 229 15.33 5.28 -3.45
C VAL A 229 13.81 5.44 -3.48
N LEU A 230 13.19 5.64 -2.31
CA LEU A 230 11.75 5.87 -2.20
C LEU A 230 11.29 7.10 -2.99
N VAL A 231 12.08 8.19 -3.01
CA VAL A 231 11.77 9.37 -3.83
C VAL A 231 11.56 8.98 -5.28
N ILE A 232 12.49 8.22 -5.86
CA ILE A 232 12.45 7.85 -7.29
C ILE A 232 11.29 6.88 -7.58
N VAL A 233 11.13 5.83 -6.77
CA VAL A 233 10.07 4.82 -6.96
C VAL A 233 8.68 5.45 -6.82
N LEU A 234 8.48 6.28 -5.80
CA LEU A 234 7.20 6.93 -5.56
C LEU A 234 6.85 7.97 -6.63
N TRP A 235 7.84 8.65 -7.19
CA TRP A 235 7.63 9.55 -8.33
C TRP A 235 7.13 8.78 -9.57
N GLY A 236 7.68 7.59 -9.83
CA GLY A 236 7.16 6.71 -10.88
C GLY A 236 5.68 6.37 -10.65
N GLY A 237 5.33 5.95 -9.44
CA GLY A 237 3.95 5.64 -9.06
C GLY A 237 3.03 6.86 -9.16
N PHE A 238 3.51 8.04 -8.75
CA PHE A 238 2.77 9.28 -8.90
C PHE A 238 2.46 9.60 -10.36
N LEU A 239 3.43 9.47 -11.25
CA LEU A 239 3.24 9.77 -12.67
C LEU A 239 2.04 9.01 -13.25
N THR A 240 1.97 7.71 -13.02
CA THR A 240 0.87 6.87 -13.51
C THR A 240 -0.47 7.26 -12.87
N ASN A 241 -0.48 7.46 -11.54
CA ASN A 241 -1.69 7.86 -10.83
C ASN A 241 -2.14 9.27 -11.23
N PHE A 242 -1.22 10.20 -11.40
CA PHE A 242 -1.52 11.56 -11.86
C PHE A 242 -2.21 11.56 -13.23
N ILE A 243 -1.66 10.82 -14.20
CA ILE A 243 -2.25 10.70 -15.53
C ILE A 243 -3.67 10.14 -15.42
N TRP A 244 -3.84 9.03 -14.70
CA TRP A 244 -5.14 8.36 -14.58
C TRP A 244 -6.18 9.22 -13.86
N THR A 245 -5.84 9.76 -12.69
CA THR A 245 -6.78 10.60 -11.92
C THR A 245 -7.11 11.89 -12.66
N SER A 246 -6.16 12.50 -13.39
CA SER A 246 -6.42 13.67 -14.21
C SER A 246 -7.41 13.37 -15.33
N ILE A 247 -7.27 12.22 -16.01
CA ILE A 247 -8.25 11.78 -17.02
C ILE A 247 -9.65 11.63 -16.39
N LEU A 248 -9.74 11.02 -15.20
CA LEU A 248 -11.02 10.85 -14.50
C LEU A 248 -11.61 12.19 -14.07
N ILE A 249 -10.81 13.10 -13.52
CA ILE A 249 -11.24 14.44 -13.09
C ILE A 249 -11.81 15.21 -14.29
N LEU A 250 -11.14 15.18 -15.43
CA LEU A 250 -11.61 15.84 -16.66
C LEU A 250 -12.89 15.18 -17.19
N LYS A 251 -12.92 13.84 -17.27
CA LYS A 251 -14.07 13.06 -17.75
C LYS A 251 -15.31 13.23 -16.86
N ASN A 252 -15.12 13.35 -15.57
CA ASN A 252 -16.20 13.46 -14.59
C ASN A 252 -16.61 14.92 -14.33
N GLY A 253 -15.89 15.92 -14.88
CA GLY A 253 -16.15 17.33 -14.63
C GLY A 253 -15.87 17.76 -13.19
N SER A 254 -14.95 17.10 -12.49
CA SER A 254 -14.68 17.31 -11.07
C SER A 254 -13.67 18.44 -10.78
N VAL A 255 -13.14 19.12 -11.82
CA VAL A 255 -12.13 20.20 -11.66
C VAL A 255 -12.62 21.32 -10.74
N SER A 256 -13.89 21.68 -10.82
CA SER A 256 -14.49 22.75 -10.01
C SER A 256 -14.44 22.48 -8.51
N GLN A 257 -14.37 21.21 -8.10
CA GLN A 257 -14.32 20.81 -6.70
C GLN A 257 -13.04 21.27 -5.99
N PHE A 258 -11.92 21.42 -6.70
CA PHE A 258 -10.69 22.02 -6.15
C PHE A 258 -10.92 23.46 -5.65
N PHE A 259 -11.90 24.15 -6.19
CA PHE A 259 -12.25 25.54 -5.82
C PHE A 259 -13.50 25.62 -4.94
N GLY A 260 -13.98 24.47 -4.44
CA GLY A 260 -15.16 24.38 -3.58
C GLY A 260 -16.49 24.48 -4.31
N THR A 261 -16.49 24.48 -5.64
CA THR A 261 -17.71 24.47 -6.46
C THR A 261 -18.11 23.01 -6.74
N PRO A 262 -19.40 22.64 -6.69
CA PRO A 262 -19.86 21.30 -7.02
C PRO A 262 -19.37 20.87 -8.41
N GLY A 263 -19.09 19.57 -8.58
CA GLY A 263 -18.77 19.00 -9.89
C GLY A 263 -20.04 18.87 -10.76
N MET A 264 -19.86 18.69 -12.07
CA MET A 264 -20.98 18.50 -13.00
C MET A 264 -21.79 17.21 -12.74
N ASN A 265 -21.28 16.30 -11.92
CA ASN A 265 -21.94 15.02 -11.61
C ASN A 265 -21.98 14.80 -10.08
N PRO A 266 -22.95 15.40 -9.36
CA PRO A 266 -23.05 15.31 -7.90
C PRO A 266 -23.23 13.86 -7.40
N MET A 267 -23.82 12.96 -8.20
CA MET A 267 -23.96 11.53 -7.86
C MET A 267 -22.63 10.77 -7.69
N ARG A 268 -21.48 11.39 -7.96
CA ARG A 268 -20.14 10.79 -7.79
C ARG A 268 -19.31 11.38 -6.65
N ALA A 269 -19.83 12.40 -5.97
CA ALA A 269 -19.31 12.74 -4.66
C ALA A 269 -19.57 11.55 -3.76
N ALA A 270 -18.53 10.76 -3.45
CA ALA A 270 -18.68 9.59 -2.61
C ALA A 270 -19.30 10.04 -1.28
N PRO A 271 -20.33 9.35 -0.77
CA PRO A 271 -20.77 9.57 0.59
C PRO A 271 -19.56 9.32 1.49
N THR A 272 -19.11 10.36 2.16
CA THR A 272 -18.14 10.24 3.23
C THR A 272 -18.77 9.40 4.32
N SER A 273 -18.02 8.43 4.83
CA SER A 273 -18.50 7.40 5.76
C SER A 273 -19.42 7.94 6.86
N GLY A 274 -20.63 7.48 6.86
CA GLY A 274 -21.72 7.91 7.75
C GLY A 274 -23.00 8.19 6.99
N ASP A 275 -22.92 8.73 5.79
CA ASP A 275 -24.07 8.91 4.91
C ASP A 275 -24.15 7.69 3.99
N THR A 276 -25.24 6.97 4.00
CA THR A 276 -25.51 5.92 3.03
C THR A 276 -25.86 6.56 1.68
N LEU A 277 -25.66 5.84 0.57
CA LEU A 277 -26.15 6.27 -0.74
C LEU A 277 -27.67 6.54 -0.72
N ALA A 278 -28.39 5.96 0.25
CA ALA A 278 -29.80 6.20 0.50
C ALA A 278 -30.09 7.62 1.05
N ASP A 279 -29.12 8.25 1.72
CA ASP A 279 -29.25 9.62 2.25
C ASP A 279 -28.84 10.69 1.24
N PHE A 280 -28.36 10.26 0.03
CA PHE A 280 -27.95 11.18 -1.03
C PHE A 280 -29.14 11.58 -1.90
N ASP A 281 -29.67 12.78 -1.66
CA ASP A 281 -30.61 13.45 -2.56
C ASP A 281 -29.87 14.43 -3.47
N PRO A 282 -29.76 14.14 -4.79
CA PRO A 282 -29.08 15.04 -5.72
C PRO A 282 -29.82 16.40 -5.88
N GLU A 283 -31.09 16.50 -5.47
CA GLU A 283 -31.88 17.73 -5.50
C GLU A 283 -31.72 18.53 -4.20
N ASP A 284 -31.11 17.98 -3.17
CA ASP A 284 -30.82 18.70 -1.92
C ASP A 284 -29.94 19.92 -2.20
N PRO A 285 -30.40 21.14 -1.88
CA PRO A 285 -29.63 22.36 -2.08
C PRO A 285 -28.22 22.35 -1.50
N GLN A 286 -27.99 21.60 -0.44
CA GLN A 286 -26.64 21.47 0.16
C GLN A 286 -25.59 20.91 -0.81
N TYR A 287 -25.99 20.09 -1.81
CA TYR A 287 -25.08 19.53 -2.81
C TYR A 287 -24.84 20.45 -4.00
N SER A 288 -25.69 21.45 -4.21
CA SER A 288 -25.57 22.48 -5.26
C SER A 288 -24.80 23.73 -4.79
N GLU A 289 -24.70 23.95 -3.47
CA GLU A 289 -24.04 25.12 -2.92
C GLU A 289 -22.51 24.96 -2.92
N ARG A 290 -21.83 26.11 -3.02
CA ARG A 290 -20.38 26.18 -2.89
C ARG A 290 -19.95 25.79 -1.46
N LEU A 291 -18.84 25.01 -1.33
CA LEU A 291 -18.25 24.73 -0.03
C LEU A 291 -17.79 26.01 0.67
N SER A 292 -17.99 26.09 1.98
CA SER A 292 -17.37 27.15 2.77
C SER A 292 -15.85 27.05 2.69
N GLY A 293 -15.15 28.18 2.81
CA GLY A 293 -13.69 28.21 2.79
C GLY A 293 -13.08 27.29 3.86
N THR A 294 -13.70 27.19 5.04
CA THR A 294 -13.28 26.30 6.12
C THR A 294 -13.40 24.82 5.70
N THR A 295 -14.55 24.41 5.13
CA THR A 295 -14.74 23.02 4.69
C THR A 295 -13.77 22.66 3.57
N LEU A 296 -13.55 23.57 2.61
CA LEU A 296 -12.58 23.35 1.54
C LEU A 296 -11.15 23.17 2.09
N THR A 297 -10.73 24.02 3.01
CA THR A 297 -9.42 23.91 3.67
C THR A 297 -9.28 22.59 4.43
N LEU A 298 -10.31 22.18 5.18
CA LEU A 298 -10.31 20.90 5.89
C LEU A 298 -10.22 19.71 4.92
N ASN A 299 -10.89 19.75 3.76
CA ASN A 299 -10.76 18.72 2.74
C ASN A 299 -9.31 18.56 2.27
N TYR A 300 -8.61 19.68 1.99
CA TYR A 300 -7.19 19.65 1.63
C TYR A 300 -6.32 19.11 2.75
N ILE A 301 -6.56 19.53 4.00
CA ILE A 301 -5.80 19.07 5.18
C ILE A 301 -6.00 17.56 5.37
N PHE A 302 -7.23 17.06 5.34
CA PHE A 302 -7.51 15.63 5.53
C PHE A 302 -6.92 14.78 4.40
N ALA A 303 -7.05 15.23 3.14
CA ALA A 303 -6.45 14.52 2.01
C ALA A 303 -4.91 14.50 2.10
N ALA A 304 -4.28 15.63 2.40
CA ALA A 304 -2.83 15.69 2.57
C ALA A 304 -2.35 14.85 3.77
N MET A 305 -3.06 14.91 4.90
CA MET A 305 -2.77 14.11 6.10
C MET A 305 -2.85 12.61 5.81
N ALA A 306 -3.89 12.17 5.08
CA ALA A 306 -4.00 10.79 4.60
C ALA A 306 -2.76 10.40 3.78
N GLY A 307 -2.29 11.29 2.91
CA GLY A 307 -1.09 11.08 2.09
C GLY A 307 0.18 10.95 2.91
N VAL A 308 0.40 11.83 3.87
CA VAL A 308 1.57 11.75 4.76
C VAL A 308 1.56 10.48 5.61
N ILE A 309 0.39 10.12 6.19
CA ILE A 309 0.24 8.87 6.94
C ILE A 309 0.54 7.67 6.03
N TRP A 310 0.03 7.68 4.79
CA TRP A 310 0.28 6.62 3.83
C TRP A 310 1.77 6.51 3.45
N TYR A 311 2.51 7.63 3.30
CA TYR A 311 3.95 7.60 3.05
C TYR A 311 4.73 6.92 4.17
N PHE A 312 4.31 7.06 5.42
CA PHE A 312 4.98 6.43 6.55
C PHE A 312 5.01 4.91 6.46
N GLN A 313 4.11 4.27 5.71
CA GLN A 313 4.23 2.82 5.46
C GLN A 313 5.57 2.48 4.81
N PHE A 314 5.98 3.22 3.78
CA PHE A 314 7.22 2.98 3.07
C PHE A 314 8.44 3.49 3.83
N PHE A 315 8.29 4.58 4.57
CA PHE A 315 9.32 5.07 5.46
C PHE A 315 9.75 4.00 6.47
N PHE A 316 8.81 3.43 7.20
CA PHE A 316 9.09 2.35 8.15
C PHE A 316 9.40 1.02 7.48
N TYR A 317 8.81 0.72 6.33
CA TYR A 317 9.18 -0.43 5.52
C TYR A 317 10.67 -0.39 5.16
N SER A 318 11.15 0.75 4.67
CA SER A 318 12.55 0.92 4.29
C SER A 318 13.52 0.77 5.48
N MET A 319 13.13 1.27 6.65
CA MET A 319 13.86 1.04 7.90
C MET A 319 13.88 -0.45 8.29
N GLY A 320 12.75 -1.12 8.18
CA GLY A 320 12.60 -2.55 8.47
C GLY A 320 13.52 -3.40 7.60
N THR A 321 13.56 -3.13 6.31
CA THR A 321 14.39 -3.86 5.33
C THR A 321 15.86 -3.86 5.73
N THR A 322 16.41 -2.73 6.22
CA THR A 322 17.80 -2.64 6.66
C THR A 322 18.14 -3.51 7.86
N LYS A 323 17.13 -4.01 8.58
CA LYS A 323 17.29 -4.83 9.81
C LYS A 323 17.12 -6.33 9.56
N MET A 324 16.61 -6.75 8.38
CA MET A 324 16.32 -8.16 8.07
C MET A 324 17.56 -8.97 7.67
N GLY A 325 18.71 -8.33 7.44
CA GLY A 325 19.96 -9.01 7.09
C GLY A 325 19.95 -9.55 5.66
N LYS A 326 20.44 -10.80 5.44
CA LYS A 326 20.59 -11.36 4.08
C LYS A 326 19.28 -11.76 3.40
N TYR A 327 18.19 -11.85 4.15
CA TYR A 327 16.86 -12.18 3.64
C TYR A 327 15.92 -10.98 3.63
N ASP A 328 16.46 -9.82 3.25
CA ASP A 328 15.73 -8.56 3.12
C ASP A 328 14.49 -8.66 2.22
N PHE A 329 14.51 -9.56 1.22
CA PHE A 329 13.37 -9.86 0.35
C PHE A 329 12.11 -10.26 1.11
N SER A 330 12.24 -10.88 2.29
CA SER A 330 11.11 -11.29 3.14
C SER A 330 10.36 -10.11 3.77
N SER A 331 10.95 -8.92 3.75
CA SER A 331 10.35 -7.67 4.23
C SER A 331 9.03 -7.36 3.55
N TRP A 332 8.88 -7.71 2.26
CA TRP A 332 7.66 -7.47 1.53
C TRP A 332 6.47 -8.27 2.07
N THR A 333 6.67 -9.57 2.37
CA THR A 333 5.65 -10.40 3.02
C THR A 333 5.27 -9.86 4.40
N LEU A 334 6.25 -9.47 5.23
CA LEU A 334 6.00 -8.90 6.56
C LEU A 334 5.15 -7.63 6.46
N HIS A 335 5.48 -6.77 5.50
CA HIS A 335 4.77 -5.52 5.28
C HIS A 335 3.33 -5.77 4.83
N MET A 336 3.11 -6.61 3.84
CA MET A 336 1.77 -6.95 3.35
C MET A 336 0.91 -7.60 4.43
N ALA A 337 1.48 -8.54 5.21
CA ALA A 337 0.79 -9.15 6.33
C ALA A 337 0.36 -8.10 7.37
N SER A 338 1.26 -7.18 7.74
CA SER A 338 0.96 -6.15 8.74
C SER A 338 -0.11 -5.16 8.27
N ILE A 339 -0.14 -4.78 6.99
CA ILE A 339 -1.23 -3.95 6.45
C ILE A 339 -2.58 -4.63 6.67
N ILE A 340 -2.69 -5.91 6.31
CA ILE A 340 -3.96 -6.65 6.41
C ILE A 340 -4.36 -6.87 7.88
N ILE A 341 -3.39 -7.16 8.76
CA ILE A 341 -3.62 -7.27 10.20
C ILE A 341 -4.28 -5.99 10.74
N PHE A 342 -3.65 -4.84 10.51
CA PHE A 342 -4.15 -3.57 11.05
C PHE A 342 -5.42 -3.08 10.34
N ALA A 343 -5.59 -3.34 9.04
CA ALA A 343 -6.85 -3.06 8.35
C ALA A 343 -8.01 -3.89 8.92
N THR A 344 -7.77 -5.17 9.22
CA THR A 344 -8.77 -6.05 9.85
C THR A 344 -9.10 -5.56 11.27
N LEU A 345 -8.09 -5.15 12.06
CA LEU A 345 -8.29 -4.59 13.39
C LEU A 345 -9.08 -3.27 13.35
N TRP A 346 -8.80 -2.38 12.39
CA TRP A 346 -9.62 -1.19 12.16
C TRP A 346 -11.06 -1.55 11.81
N GLY A 347 -11.30 -2.52 10.93
CA GLY A 347 -12.65 -3.00 10.62
C GLY A 347 -13.39 -3.54 11.85
N ILE A 348 -12.69 -4.25 12.75
CA ILE A 348 -13.26 -4.69 14.04
C ILE A 348 -13.60 -3.49 14.94
N PHE A 349 -12.66 -2.55 15.10
CA PHE A 349 -12.85 -1.35 15.92
C PHE A 349 -14.00 -0.47 15.42
N LEU A 350 -14.11 -0.31 14.11
CA LEU A 350 -15.17 0.45 13.44
C LEU A 350 -16.50 -0.33 13.36
N LYS A 351 -16.55 -1.53 13.94
CA LYS A 351 -17.75 -2.39 13.98
C LYS A 351 -18.25 -2.84 12.60
N GLU A 352 -17.39 -2.87 11.59
CA GLU A 352 -17.74 -3.31 10.23
C GLU A 352 -18.17 -4.78 10.15
N TRP A 353 -17.81 -5.58 11.15
CA TRP A 353 -18.16 -6.99 11.29
C TRP A 353 -19.36 -7.22 12.24
N LYS A 354 -20.02 -6.14 12.69
CA LYS A 354 -21.20 -6.24 13.55
C LYS A 354 -22.37 -6.84 12.75
N GLY A 355 -23.07 -7.79 13.34
CA GLY A 355 -24.20 -8.45 12.66
C GLY A 355 -23.83 -9.65 11.79
N THR A 356 -22.54 -9.84 11.44
CA THR A 356 -22.13 -10.99 10.64
C THR A 356 -22.24 -12.31 11.39
N SER A 357 -22.37 -13.42 10.64
CA SER A 357 -22.48 -14.78 11.15
C SER A 357 -21.26 -15.22 11.96
N SER A 358 -21.42 -16.24 12.78
CA SER A 358 -20.32 -16.88 13.51
C SER A 358 -19.24 -17.43 12.57
N ARG A 359 -19.64 -17.94 11.40
CA ARG A 359 -18.71 -18.43 10.38
C ARG A 359 -17.78 -17.32 9.88
N THR A 360 -18.33 -16.16 9.55
CA THR A 360 -17.54 -14.98 9.10
C THR A 360 -16.58 -14.52 10.20
N LYS A 361 -17.03 -14.45 11.46
CA LYS A 361 -16.17 -14.08 12.60
C LYS A 361 -15.02 -15.06 12.82
N ILE A 362 -15.27 -16.37 12.67
CA ILE A 362 -14.23 -17.40 12.78
C ILE A 362 -13.21 -17.25 11.64
N LEU A 363 -13.65 -16.99 10.39
CA LEU A 363 -12.75 -16.75 9.28
C LEU A 363 -11.87 -15.51 9.51
N VAL A 364 -12.43 -14.39 10.00
CA VAL A 364 -11.67 -13.19 10.36
C VAL A 364 -10.61 -13.51 11.41
N ALA A 365 -11.00 -14.17 12.50
CA ALA A 365 -10.08 -14.52 13.58
C ALA A 365 -8.97 -15.48 13.09
N SER A 366 -9.33 -16.50 12.31
CA SER A 366 -8.38 -17.46 11.75
C SER A 366 -7.40 -16.79 10.78
N GLY A 367 -7.89 -15.93 9.88
CA GLY A 367 -7.06 -15.18 8.96
C GLY A 367 -6.08 -14.25 9.70
N LEU A 368 -6.56 -13.56 10.72
CA LEU A 368 -5.72 -12.71 11.56
C LEU A 368 -4.63 -13.50 12.28
N LEU A 369 -4.96 -14.66 12.88
CA LEU A 369 -3.99 -15.53 13.54
C LEU A 369 -2.94 -16.07 12.58
N LEU A 370 -3.33 -16.48 11.35
CA LEU A 370 -2.41 -16.92 10.32
C LEU A 370 -1.45 -15.80 9.91
N LEU A 371 -1.94 -14.59 9.71
CA LEU A 371 -1.11 -13.44 9.35
C LEU A 371 -0.13 -13.07 10.46
N ILE A 372 -0.58 -13.03 11.71
CA ILE A 372 0.31 -12.81 12.86
C ILE A 372 1.35 -13.93 12.93
N GLY A 373 0.91 -15.19 12.82
CA GLY A 373 1.80 -16.36 12.81
C GLY A 373 2.85 -16.27 11.68
N SER A 374 2.45 -15.83 10.47
CA SER A 374 3.38 -15.66 9.36
C SER A 374 4.49 -14.65 9.69
N THR A 375 4.15 -13.51 10.32
CA THR A 375 5.16 -12.51 10.70
C THR A 375 6.15 -13.04 11.74
N VAL A 376 5.67 -13.84 12.68
CA VAL A 376 6.51 -14.52 13.68
C VAL A 376 7.45 -15.53 13.01
N ILE A 377 6.92 -16.36 12.09
CA ILE A 377 7.71 -17.39 11.37
C ILE A 377 8.79 -16.72 10.51
N VAL A 378 8.45 -15.70 9.73
CA VAL A 378 9.43 -14.96 8.92
C VAL A 378 10.46 -14.26 9.78
N GLY A 379 10.04 -13.61 10.87
CA GLY A 379 10.94 -12.96 11.83
C GLY A 379 11.92 -13.97 12.46
N TYR A 380 11.44 -15.15 12.85
CA TYR A 380 12.25 -16.23 13.41
C TYR A 380 13.24 -16.79 12.40
N GLY A 381 12.85 -17.03 11.14
CA GLY A 381 13.77 -17.47 10.09
C GLY A 381 14.91 -16.48 9.84
N ASN A 382 14.62 -15.17 9.85
CA ASN A 382 15.64 -14.12 9.77
C ASN A 382 16.55 -14.09 11.01
N TYR A 383 15.98 -14.27 12.20
CA TYR A 383 16.75 -14.34 13.45
C TYR A 383 17.76 -15.51 13.43
N ILE A 384 17.31 -16.72 13.08
CA ILE A 384 18.20 -17.89 12.93
C ILE A 384 19.32 -17.58 11.95
N SER A 385 18.99 -16.98 10.79
CA SER A 385 19.99 -16.59 9.80
C SER A 385 21.04 -15.61 10.34
N SER A 386 20.65 -14.73 11.26
CA SER A 386 21.56 -13.75 11.86
C SER A 386 22.47 -14.36 12.93
N VAL A 387 21.99 -15.38 13.64
CA VAL A 387 22.73 -16.06 14.73
C VAL A 387 23.67 -17.15 14.20
N LEU A 388 23.24 -17.93 13.20
CA LEU A 388 24.05 -19.01 12.62
C LEU A 388 25.26 -18.51 11.78
N LYS A 389 25.40 -17.20 11.60
CA LYS A 389 26.61 -16.57 11.00
C LYS A 389 27.77 -16.40 12.01
N LYS A 390 27.55 -16.73 13.26
CA LYS A 390 28.60 -16.79 14.28
C LYS A 390 29.09 -18.23 14.47
#